data_a94bb2d50b20661d077982c7810a173f
#
_entry.id   a94bb2d50b20661d077982c7810a173f
#
_cell.length_a   1.000
_cell.length_b   1.000
_cell.length_c   1.000
_cell.angle_alpha   90.00
_cell.angle_beta   90.00
_cell.angle_gamma   90.00
#
_symmetry.space_group_name_H-M   'P 1'
#
loop_
_entity.id
_entity.type
_entity.pdbx_description
1 polymer ?
#
loop_
_entity_poly.entity_id
_entity_poly.type
_entity_poly.pdbx_seq_one_letter_code
_entity_poly.pdbx_strand_id
1 'polypeptide(L)'
;MSRALDLIRRKATEGLTVAAVVKAIGGSERLLEKNFSEVVGHSICREIQDVRLNKVKDLLTKTDLPIDAISERCAFGSGNYLKNLFLKRFGQTMSAYRSANR
;
A
#
# COMPACT_ATOMS: atom_id res chain seq x y z
N MET A 1 -15.82 7.15 -7.96
CA MET A 1 -14.86 6.59 -6.97
C MET A 1 -14.21 5.30 -7.41
N SER A 2 -14.92 4.46 -8.17
CA SER A 2 -14.38 3.20 -8.66
C SER A 2 -13.12 3.37 -9.55
N ARG A 3 -13.02 4.46 -10.31
CA ARG A 3 -11.84 4.73 -11.14
C ARG A 3 -10.58 4.95 -10.29
N ALA A 4 -10.72 5.68 -9.18
CA ALA A 4 -9.60 5.91 -8.29
C ALA A 4 -9.16 4.61 -7.60
N LEU A 5 -10.10 3.83 -7.08
CA LEU A 5 -9.81 2.53 -6.48
C LEU A 5 -9.17 1.57 -7.46
N ASP A 6 -9.69 1.50 -8.67
CA ASP A 6 -9.15 0.63 -9.71
C ASP A 6 -7.71 1.02 -10.06
N LEU A 7 -7.44 2.31 -10.22
CA LEU A 7 -6.10 2.81 -10.48
C LEU A 7 -5.13 2.44 -9.35
N ILE A 8 -5.56 2.64 -8.09
CA ILE A 8 -4.74 2.30 -6.93
C ILE A 8 -4.42 0.81 -6.90
N ARG A 9 -5.41 -0.04 -7.10
CA ARG A 9 -5.21 -1.50 -7.09
C ARG A 9 -4.24 -1.96 -8.15
N ARG A 10 -4.26 -1.34 -9.33
CA ARG A 10 -3.39 -1.73 -10.43
C ARG A 10 -1.97 -1.16 -10.32
N LYS A 11 -1.82 0.03 -9.74
CA LYS A 11 -0.56 0.78 -9.84
C LYS A 11 0.13 1.07 -8.51
N ALA A 12 -0.45 0.71 -7.38
CA ALA A 12 0.13 1.04 -6.07
C ALA A 12 1.55 0.50 -5.89
N THR A 13 1.81 -0.72 -6.34
CA THR A 13 3.12 -1.34 -6.21
C THR A 13 4.12 -0.87 -7.27
N GLU A 14 3.67 -0.02 -8.19
CA GLU A 14 4.53 0.58 -9.22
C GLU A 14 4.95 2.01 -8.86
N GLY A 15 4.78 2.41 -7.59
CA GLY A 15 5.20 3.73 -7.13
C GLY A 15 4.15 4.82 -7.28
N LEU A 16 2.88 4.47 -7.39
CA LEU A 16 1.80 5.44 -7.50
C LEU A 16 1.79 6.38 -6.29
N THR A 17 1.64 7.69 -6.56
CA THR A 17 1.53 8.72 -5.52
C THR A 17 0.12 9.29 -5.49
N VAL A 18 -0.23 9.97 -4.39
CA VAL A 18 -1.51 10.68 -4.29
C VAL A 18 -1.63 11.71 -5.43
N ALA A 19 -0.56 12.45 -5.70
CA ALA A 19 -0.55 13.44 -6.78
C ALA A 19 -0.86 12.80 -8.14
N ALA A 20 -0.33 11.61 -8.39
CA ALA A 20 -0.59 10.88 -9.63
C ALA A 20 -2.05 10.45 -9.74
N VAL A 21 -2.66 10.04 -8.63
CA VAL A 21 -4.09 9.69 -8.62
C VAL A 21 -4.94 10.91 -8.94
N VAL A 22 -4.66 12.04 -8.30
CA VAL A 22 -5.38 13.29 -8.53
C VAL A 22 -5.26 13.70 -10.00
N LYS A 23 -4.06 13.63 -10.55
CA LYS A 23 -3.82 13.99 -11.95
C LYS A 23 -4.60 13.09 -12.91
N ALA A 24 -4.64 11.80 -12.64
CA ALA A 24 -5.32 10.83 -13.51
C ALA A 24 -6.85 10.98 -13.48
N ILE A 25 -7.40 11.24 -12.29
CA ILE A 25 -8.85 11.39 -12.12
C ILE A 25 -9.32 12.79 -12.54
N GLY A 26 -8.48 13.80 -12.27
CA GLY A 26 -8.80 15.20 -12.55
C GLY A 26 -9.53 15.89 -11.41
N GLY A 27 -9.67 17.20 -11.52
CA GLY A 27 -10.35 18.00 -10.53
C GLY A 27 -9.45 18.41 -9.37
N SER A 28 -10.08 18.81 -8.27
CA SER A 28 -9.41 19.29 -7.08
C SER A 28 -8.97 18.13 -6.19
N GLU A 29 -7.73 18.17 -5.72
CA GLU A 29 -7.21 17.19 -4.76
C GLU A 29 -8.06 17.17 -3.49
N ARG A 30 -8.40 18.35 -2.98
CA ARG A 30 -9.20 18.49 -1.77
C ARG A 30 -10.56 17.80 -1.89
N LEU A 31 -11.24 18.04 -3.01
CA LEU A 31 -12.56 17.46 -3.26
C LEU A 31 -12.46 15.96 -3.47
N LEU A 32 -11.48 15.50 -4.22
CA LEU A 32 -11.26 14.07 -4.44
C LEU A 32 -10.99 13.35 -3.13
N GLU A 33 -10.10 13.90 -2.28
CA GLU A 33 -9.81 13.31 -0.96
C GLU A 33 -11.05 13.25 -0.08
N LYS A 34 -11.83 14.31 -0.07
CA LYS A 34 -13.06 14.34 0.72
C LYS A 34 -14.03 13.24 0.27
N ASN A 35 -14.29 13.18 -1.03
CA ASN A 35 -15.20 12.18 -1.58
C ASN A 35 -14.69 10.76 -1.38
N PHE A 36 -13.40 10.56 -1.58
CA PHE A 36 -12.77 9.25 -1.40
C PHE A 36 -12.91 8.78 0.06
N SER A 37 -12.58 9.66 1.02
CA SER A 37 -12.67 9.32 2.45
C SER A 37 -14.09 9.01 2.88
N GLU A 38 -15.08 9.73 2.35
CA GLU A 38 -16.49 9.50 2.68
C GLU A 38 -16.98 8.15 2.17
N VAL A 39 -16.56 7.74 0.98
CA VAL A 39 -17.00 6.49 0.36
C VAL A 39 -16.19 5.29 0.85
N VAL A 40 -14.87 5.42 0.93
CA VAL A 40 -13.95 4.32 1.23
C VAL A 40 -13.69 4.17 2.73
N GLY A 41 -13.78 5.27 3.50
CA GLY A 41 -13.57 5.27 4.93
C GLY A 41 -12.18 5.65 5.38
N HIS A 42 -11.25 5.94 4.45
CA HIS A 42 -9.92 6.41 4.76
C HIS A 42 -9.33 7.14 3.55
N SER A 43 -8.14 7.74 3.74
CA SER A 43 -7.51 8.56 2.71
C SER A 43 -7.00 7.75 1.51
N ILE A 44 -6.73 8.46 0.41
CA ILE A 44 -6.10 7.87 -0.77
C ILE A 44 -4.73 7.29 -0.40
N CYS A 45 -3.94 8.02 0.39
CA CYS A 45 -2.62 7.55 0.83
C CYS A 45 -2.73 6.24 1.62
N ARG A 46 -3.71 6.13 2.51
CA ARG A 46 -3.96 4.92 3.29
C ARG A 46 -4.31 3.75 2.38
N GLU A 47 -5.14 3.99 1.36
CA GLU A 47 -5.52 2.94 0.42
C GLU A 47 -4.31 2.44 -0.38
N ILE A 48 -3.45 3.35 -0.83
CA ILE A 48 -2.22 2.98 -1.52
C ILE A 48 -1.34 2.11 -0.61
N GLN A 49 -1.18 2.50 0.66
CA GLN A 49 -0.41 1.72 1.63
C GLN A 49 -1.01 0.32 1.84
N ASP A 50 -2.34 0.25 1.94
CA ASP A 50 -3.01 -1.03 2.18
C ASP A 50 -2.81 -2.00 1.02
N VAL A 51 -2.89 -1.53 -0.23
CA VAL A 51 -2.65 -2.37 -1.39
C VAL A 51 -1.19 -2.86 -1.40
N ARG A 52 -0.24 -1.97 -1.11
CA ARG A 52 1.17 -2.35 -1.02
C ARG A 52 1.43 -3.36 0.09
N LEU A 53 0.79 -3.18 1.25
CA LEU A 53 0.94 -4.10 2.38
C LEU A 53 0.36 -5.48 2.10
N ASN A 54 -0.75 -5.54 1.34
CA ASN A 54 -1.31 -6.82 0.92
C ASN A 54 -0.33 -7.58 0.02
N LYS A 55 0.37 -6.88 -0.86
CA LYS A 55 1.41 -7.49 -1.69
C LYS A 55 2.58 -7.97 -0.84
N VAL A 56 2.96 -7.21 0.18
CA VAL A 56 4.00 -7.62 1.14
C VAL A 56 3.62 -8.96 1.78
N LYS A 57 2.39 -9.08 2.25
CA LYS A 57 1.90 -10.33 2.86
C LYS A 57 1.99 -11.51 1.89
N ASP A 58 1.60 -11.29 0.65
CA ASP A 58 1.70 -12.34 -0.39
C ASP A 58 3.14 -12.79 -0.57
N LEU A 59 4.07 -11.85 -0.71
CA LEU A 59 5.47 -12.19 -0.91
C LEU A 59 6.10 -12.85 0.31
N LEU A 60 5.68 -12.46 1.52
CA LEU A 60 6.16 -13.10 2.75
C LEU A 60 5.77 -14.57 2.82
N THR A 61 4.56 -14.91 2.38
CA THR A 61 4.03 -16.26 2.50
C THR A 61 4.35 -17.16 1.31
N LYS A 62 4.52 -16.57 0.13
CA LYS A 62 4.67 -17.34 -1.13
C LYS A 62 6.11 -17.37 -1.65
N THR A 63 7.01 -16.59 -1.06
CA THR A 63 8.42 -16.52 -1.51
C THR A 63 9.37 -16.52 -0.33
N ASP A 64 10.66 -16.73 -0.61
CA ASP A 64 11.73 -16.61 0.36
C ASP A 64 12.50 -15.28 0.21
N LEU A 65 11.93 -14.31 -0.50
CA LEU A 65 12.59 -13.03 -0.74
C LEU A 65 12.97 -12.35 0.58
N PRO A 66 14.15 -11.75 0.66
CA PRO A 66 14.52 -10.96 1.84
C PRO A 66 13.66 -9.69 1.92
N ILE A 67 13.56 -9.13 3.12
CA ILE A 67 12.71 -7.97 3.39
C ILE A 67 13.04 -6.78 2.48
N ASP A 68 14.32 -6.54 2.22
CA ASP A 68 14.71 -5.42 1.34
C ASP A 68 14.19 -5.60 -0.08
N ALA A 69 14.21 -6.83 -0.60
CA ALA A 69 13.68 -7.12 -1.92
C ALA A 69 12.16 -6.95 -1.96
N ILE A 70 11.47 -7.37 -0.90
CA ILE A 70 10.02 -7.17 -0.78
C ILE A 70 9.68 -5.69 -0.74
N SER A 71 10.43 -4.91 0.06
CA SER A 71 10.24 -3.47 0.16
C SER A 71 10.34 -2.80 -1.20
N GLU A 72 11.34 -3.18 -1.98
CA GLU A 72 11.56 -2.62 -3.31
C GLU A 72 10.42 -2.99 -4.27
N ARG A 73 10.02 -4.26 -4.29
CA ARG A 73 8.94 -4.74 -5.17
C ARG A 73 7.59 -4.14 -4.86
N CYS A 74 7.38 -3.72 -3.61
CA CYS A 74 6.10 -3.14 -3.18
C CYS A 74 6.14 -1.62 -3.11
N ALA A 75 7.20 -1.00 -3.61
CA ALA A 75 7.36 0.46 -3.73
C ALA A 75 7.38 1.18 -2.38
N PHE A 76 7.96 0.55 -1.34
CA PHE A 76 8.11 1.21 -0.04
C PHE A 76 9.39 2.03 0.10
N GLY A 77 10.35 1.85 -0.76
CA GLY A 77 11.59 2.63 -0.77
C GLY A 77 12.60 2.23 0.29
N SER A 78 12.18 1.89 1.49
CA SER A 78 13.08 1.57 2.60
C SER A 78 12.53 0.41 3.43
N GLY A 79 13.40 -0.55 3.73
CA GLY A 79 13.06 -1.68 4.57
C GLY A 79 12.68 -1.27 5.99
N ASN A 80 13.34 -0.25 6.54
CA ASN A 80 13.02 0.26 7.87
C ASN A 80 11.61 0.86 7.93
N TYR A 81 11.26 1.66 6.95
CA TYR A 81 9.92 2.23 6.88
C TYR A 81 8.87 1.12 6.81
N LEU A 82 9.09 0.14 5.95
CA LEU A 82 8.17 -0.99 5.82
C LEU A 82 8.06 -1.78 7.13
N LYS A 83 9.17 -2.07 7.79
CA LYS A 83 9.16 -2.80 9.07
C LYS A 83 8.31 -2.10 10.12
N ASN A 84 8.50 -0.80 10.26
CA ASN A 84 7.76 0.00 11.24
C ASN A 84 6.28 0.07 10.90
N LEU A 85 5.96 0.30 9.63
CA LEU A 85 4.58 0.37 9.17
C LEU A 85 3.85 -0.98 9.35
N PHE A 86 4.51 -2.08 9.00
CA PHE A 86 3.93 -3.41 9.12
C PHE A 86 3.62 -3.74 10.58
N LEU A 87 4.58 -3.48 11.47
CA LEU A 87 4.39 -3.72 12.90
C LEU A 87 3.24 -2.88 13.46
N LYS A 88 3.21 -1.60 13.09
CA LYS A 88 2.15 -0.69 13.54
C LYS A 88 0.77 -1.12 13.03
N ARG A 89 0.70 -1.56 11.78
CA ARG A 89 -0.58 -1.89 11.14
C ARG A 89 -1.12 -3.25 11.57
N PHE A 90 -0.26 -4.25 11.76
CA PHE A 90 -0.67 -5.62 12.00
C PHE A 90 -0.29 -6.18 13.39
N GLY A 91 0.44 -5.43 14.20
CA GLY A 91 0.79 -5.84 15.55
C GLY A 91 1.84 -6.95 15.64
N GLN A 92 2.48 -7.30 14.54
CA GLN A 92 3.56 -8.29 14.54
C GLN A 92 4.59 -7.95 13.48
N THR A 93 5.79 -8.50 13.63
CA THR A 93 6.86 -8.26 12.66
C THR A 93 6.60 -9.08 11.39
N MET A 94 7.25 -8.67 10.29
CA MET A 94 7.17 -9.43 9.05
C MET A 94 7.74 -10.84 9.21
N SER A 95 8.81 -11.00 9.99
CA SER A 95 9.39 -12.32 10.26
C SER A 95 8.41 -13.22 11.02
N ALA A 96 7.73 -12.67 12.02
CA ALA A 96 6.72 -13.42 12.77
C ALA A 96 5.55 -13.82 11.87
N TYR A 97 5.11 -12.89 11.03
CA TYR A 97 4.03 -13.15 10.08
C TYR A 97 4.42 -14.27 9.09
N ARG A 98 5.64 -14.21 8.56
CA ARG A 98 6.14 -15.22 7.62
C ARG A 98 6.15 -16.60 8.28
N SER A 99 6.69 -16.71 9.49
CA SER A 99 6.77 -17.98 10.20
C SER A 99 5.40 -18.56 10.52
N ALA A 100 4.45 -17.72 10.91
CA ALA A 100 3.12 -18.15 11.30
C ALA A 100 2.23 -18.58 10.12
N ASN A 101 2.55 -18.11 8.91
CA ASN A 101 1.68 -18.30 7.74
C ASN A 101 2.32 -19.11 6.61
N ARG A 102 3.38 -19.87 6.92
CA ARG A 102 4.05 -20.72 5.92
C ARG A 102 3.94 -22.19 6.23
#